data_783d40b288d06bc7a35110f64a67d43e
#
_entry.id   783d40b288d06bc7a35110f64a67d43e
#
_cell.length_a   1.000
_cell.length_b   1.000
_cell.length_c   1.000
_cell.angle_alpha   90.00
_cell.angle_beta   90.00
_cell.angle_gamma   90.00
#
_symmetry.space_group_name_H-M   'P 1'
#
loop_
_entity.id
_entity.type
_entity.pdbx_description
1 polymer ?
#
loop_
_entity_poly.entity_id
_entity_poly.type
_entity_poly.pdbx_seq_one_letter_code
_entity_poly.pdbx_strand_id
1 'polypeptide(L)'
;MLTDSDMGQNYSLNALQKENELLKTRIKWLETLLDHVPAMLYTHQNDIKTVNWCNRYMEDVTGYSLAEMSSMGLDFFKAIMHPEDFDLAVIAQQSFQENKNVFGGVLRFRKRDTEHWCWLVGLAMPFTRDESGKVKDVICAFLDLTMAMDTNDQLAEAMREVLRRHNDDLLAKLTAREKEILKLAVNGLNNKEIAETLNLSRHTVETHRKNIRLKLKVRNTTELVALARKVGYQ
;
A
#
# COMPACT_ATOMS: atom_id res chain seq x y z
N MET A 1 20.54 -53.85 32.16
CA MET A 1 19.30 -53.38 32.83
C MET A 1 19.27 -51.86 32.66
N LEU A 2 18.34 -51.37 31.91
CA LEU A 2 18.12 -49.90 31.79
C LEU A 2 17.58 -49.46 33.14
N THR A 3 18.07 -48.33 33.64
CA THR A 3 17.60 -47.80 34.94
C THR A 3 16.22 -47.14 34.77
N ASP A 4 15.41 -47.04 35.81
CA ASP A 4 14.10 -46.37 35.80
C ASP A 4 14.21 -44.92 35.30
N SER A 5 15.34 -44.27 35.52
CA SER A 5 15.66 -42.93 34.99
C SER A 5 15.79 -42.90 33.45
N ASP A 6 16.38 -43.94 32.85
CA ASP A 6 16.54 -44.05 31.39
C ASP A 6 15.21 -44.36 30.69
N MET A 7 14.32 -45.08 31.35
CA MET A 7 12.98 -45.35 30.84
C MET A 7 12.11 -44.07 30.87
N GLY A 8 12.17 -43.32 31.97
CA GLY A 8 11.43 -42.04 32.07
C GLY A 8 11.88 -40.99 31.05
N GLN A 9 13.18 -40.87 30.80
CA GLN A 9 13.72 -39.97 29.79
C GLN A 9 13.33 -40.39 28.34
N ASN A 10 13.31 -41.70 28.05
CA ASN A 10 12.88 -42.23 26.77
C ASN A 10 11.38 -41.99 26.49
N TYR A 11 10.51 -42.14 27.51
CA TYR A 11 9.09 -41.81 27.37
C TYR A 11 8.88 -40.31 27.11
N SER A 12 9.62 -39.42 27.79
CA SER A 12 9.57 -37.98 27.58
C SER A 12 10.06 -37.61 26.19
N LEU A 13 11.15 -38.20 25.69
CA LEU A 13 11.70 -37.94 24.36
C LEU A 13 10.73 -38.39 23.26
N ASN A 14 10.13 -39.57 23.38
CA ASN A 14 9.13 -40.07 22.42
C ASN A 14 7.87 -39.19 22.39
N ALA A 15 7.42 -38.69 23.55
CA ALA A 15 6.28 -37.75 23.61
C ALA A 15 6.61 -36.45 22.90
N LEU A 16 7.77 -35.85 23.14
CA LEU A 16 8.24 -34.63 22.47
C LEU A 16 8.41 -34.80 20.94
N GLN A 17 8.93 -35.94 20.50
CA GLN A 17 9.03 -36.28 19.10
C GLN A 17 7.66 -36.36 18.43
N LYS A 18 6.70 -37.01 19.06
CA LYS A 18 5.33 -37.14 18.57
C LYS A 18 4.64 -35.75 18.47
N GLU A 19 4.81 -34.90 19.47
CA GLU A 19 4.30 -33.54 19.47
C GLU A 19 4.92 -32.72 18.35
N ASN A 20 6.24 -32.83 18.15
CA ASN A 20 6.96 -32.12 17.09
C ASN A 20 6.46 -32.54 15.70
N GLU A 21 6.24 -33.83 15.46
CA GLU A 21 5.67 -34.31 14.18
C GLU A 21 4.23 -33.80 13.96
N LEU A 22 3.41 -33.74 15.01
CA LEU A 22 2.08 -33.17 14.94
C LEU A 22 2.12 -31.68 14.60
N LEU A 23 3.00 -30.93 15.25
CA LEU A 23 3.20 -29.49 14.97
C LEU A 23 3.69 -29.25 13.53
N LYS A 24 4.65 -30.02 13.06
CA LYS A 24 5.12 -29.94 11.66
C LYS A 24 3.99 -30.21 10.66
N THR A 25 3.18 -31.22 10.92
CA THR A 25 2.03 -31.56 10.07
C THR A 25 1.02 -30.40 10.04
N ARG A 26 0.75 -29.79 11.19
CA ARG A 26 -0.16 -28.65 11.31
C ARG A 26 0.38 -27.41 10.63
N ILE A 27 1.66 -27.13 10.78
CA ILE A 27 2.34 -26.01 10.08
C ILE A 27 2.21 -26.20 8.58
N LYS A 28 2.59 -27.39 8.06
CA LYS A 28 2.50 -27.68 6.63
C LYS A 28 1.07 -27.54 6.08
N TRP A 29 0.07 -27.94 6.85
CA TRP A 29 -1.33 -27.76 6.46
C TRP A 29 -1.72 -26.29 6.40
N LEU A 30 -1.32 -25.46 7.39
CA LEU A 30 -1.59 -24.02 7.41
C LEU A 30 -0.89 -23.31 6.25
N GLU A 31 0.36 -23.63 5.96
CA GLU A 31 1.10 -23.10 4.81
C GLU A 31 0.40 -23.45 3.50
N THR A 32 0.01 -24.72 3.33
CA THR A 32 -0.75 -25.17 2.16
C THR A 32 -2.07 -24.41 2.01
N LEU A 33 -2.78 -24.17 3.10
CA LEU A 33 -4.03 -23.40 3.08
C LEU A 33 -3.79 -21.96 2.64
N LEU A 34 -2.79 -21.28 3.21
CA LEU A 34 -2.44 -19.90 2.85
C LEU A 34 -2.01 -19.77 1.39
N ASP A 35 -1.30 -20.75 0.85
CA ASP A 35 -0.86 -20.78 -0.54
C ASP A 35 -2.01 -20.98 -1.54
N HIS A 36 -3.12 -21.58 -1.09
CA HIS A 36 -4.31 -21.78 -1.92
C HIS A 36 -5.36 -20.66 -1.78
N VAL A 37 -5.14 -19.69 -0.90
CA VAL A 37 -6.01 -18.50 -0.85
C VAL A 37 -5.78 -17.65 -2.10
N PRO A 38 -6.82 -17.38 -2.93
CA PRO A 38 -6.67 -16.58 -4.14
C PRO A 38 -6.60 -15.08 -3.82
N ALA A 39 -5.68 -14.72 -2.96
CA ALA A 39 -5.39 -13.36 -2.55
C ALA A 39 -3.90 -13.21 -2.28
N MET A 40 -3.34 -12.05 -2.56
CA MET A 40 -1.99 -11.70 -2.14
C MET A 40 -1.99 -11.49 -0.63
N LEU A 41 -1.37 -12.42 0.10
CA LEU A 41 -1.16 -12.33 1.54
C LEU A 41 0.32 -12.09 1.80
N TYR A 42 0.65 -11.02 2.52
CA TYR A 42 2.03 -10.74 2.84
C TYR A 42 2.17 -9.90 4.11
N THR A 43 3.35 -9.96 4.69
CA THR A 43 3.76 -9.05 5.76
C THR A 43 4.97 -8.22 5.32
N HIS A 44 5.03 -6.99 5.78
CA HIS A 44 6.18 -6.12 5.52
C HIS A 44 6.50 -5.27 6.75
N GLN A 45 7.76 -4.84 6.86
CA GLN A 45 8.16 -3.88 7.87
C GLN A 45 7.55 -2.51 7.54
N ASN A 46 6.89 -1.91 8.53
CA ASN A 46 6.12 -0.68 8.32
C ASN A 46 6.98 0.52 7.89
N ASP A 47 8.18 0.66 8.44
CA ASP A 47 9.05 1.82 8.19
C ASP A 47 9.77 1.75 6.84
N ILE A 48 10.36 0.60 6.51
CA ILE A 48 11.22 0.43 5.33
C ILE A 48 10.54 -0.32 4.18
N LYS A 49 9.30 -0.82 4.41
CA LYS A 49 8.50 -1.53 3.39
C LYS A 49 9.15 -2.80 2.84
N THR A 50 10.04 -3.43 3.60
CA THR A 50 10.62 -4.72 3.21
C THR A 50 9.63 -5.84 3.46
N VAL A 51 9.29 -6.60 2.42
CA VAL A 51 8.45 -7.80 2.52
C VAL A 51 9.24 -8.89 3.22
N ASN A 52 8.72 -9.41 4.33
CA ASN A 52 9.38 -10.45 5.14
C ASN A 52 8.67 -11.81 5.05
N TRP A 53 7.47 -11.87 4.55
CA TRP A 53 6.73 -13.09 4.24
C TRP A 53 5.64 -12.80 3.20
N CYS A 54 5.37 -13.76 2.33
CA CYS A 54 4.21 -13.78 1.44
C CYS A 54 3.76 -15.21 1.15
N ASN A 55 2.51 -15.37 0.71
CA ASN A 55 2.03 -16.65 0.20
C ASN A 55 2.45 -16.86 -1.27
N ARG A 56 2.37 -18.09 -1.73
CA ARG A 56 2.73 -18.48 -3.10
C ARG A 56 1.96 -17.70 -4.16
N TYR A 57 0.67 -17.42 -3.90
CA TYR A 57 -0.15 -16.64 -4.82
C TYR A 57 0.46 -15.26 -5.12
N MET A 58 1.02 -14.58 -4.14
CA MET A 58 1.68 -13.28 -4.36
C MET A 58 2.91 -13.39 -5.28
N GLU A 59 3.73 -14.43 -5.13
CA GLU A 59 4.88 -14.66 -6.01
C GLU A 59 4.42 -14.90 -7.46
N ASP A 60 3.40 -15.74 -7.66
CA ASP A 60 2.88 -16.10 -8.98
C ASP A 60 2.23 -14.90 -9.70
N VAL A 61 1.47 -14.08 -8.95
CA VAL A 61 0.77 -12.91 -9.50
C VAL A 61 1.71 -11.76 -9.80
N THR A 62 2.69 -11.49 -8.93
CA THR A 62 3.64 -10.39 -9.13
C THR A 62 4.80 -10.75 -10.06
N GLY A 63 5.17 -12.04 -10.11
CA GLY A 63 6.33 -12.53 -10.86
C GLY A 63 7.66 -12.29 -10.15
N TYR A 64 7.64 -11.99 -8.85
CA TYR A 64 8.82 -11.82 -7.99
C TYR A 64 8.83 -12.88 -6.89
N SER A 65 9.98 -13.47 -6.62
CA SER A 65 10.16 -14.33 -5.44
C SER A 65 10.22 -13.49 -4.15
N LEU A 66 9.91 -14.10 -3.01
CA LEU A 66 10.04 -13.45 -1.70
C LEU A 66 11.46 -12.87 -1.50
N ALA A 67 12.50 -13.58 -1.92
CA ALA A 67 13.88 -13.12 -1.80
C ALA A 67 14.13 -11.84 -2.60
N GLU A 68 13.62 -11.74 -3.83
CA GLU A 68 13.69 -10.52 -4.64
C GLU A 68 12.91 -9.38 -4.00
N MET A 69 11.66 -9.61 -3.59
CA MET A 69 10.83 -8.60 -2.90
C MET A 69 11.51 -8.05 -1.65
N SER A 70 12.11 -8.94 -0.83
CA SER A 70 12.82 -8.57 0.38
C SER A 70 14.06 -7.72 0.09
N SER A 71 14.82 -8.08 -0.95
CA SER A 71 16.03 -7.35 -1.33
C SER A 71 15.75 -5.97 -1.93
N MET A 72 14.63 -5.81 -2.64
CA MET A 72 14.21 -4.56 -3.26
C MET A 72 13.60 -3.57 -2.25
N GLY A 73 13.00 -4.05 -1.15
CA GLY A 73 12.35 -3.20 -0.17
C GLY A 73 11.26 -2.31 -0.80
N LEU A 74 11.34 -1.00 -0.58
CA LEU A 74 10.38 -0.05 -1.13
C LEU A 74 10.33 -0.04 -2.66
N ASP A 75 11.44 -0.35 -3.34
CA ASP A 75 11.49 -0.32 -4.80
C ASP A 75 10.68 -1.46 -5.43
N PHE A 76 10.44 -2.55 -4.71
CA PHE A 76 9.49 -3.57 -5.12
C PHE A 76 8.08 -2.97 -5.32
N PHE A 77 7.57 -2.24 -4.33
CA PHE A 77 6.25 -1.61 -4.45
C PHE A 77 6.20 -0.56 -5.57
N LYS A 78 7.27 0.20 -5.78
CA LYS A 78 7.36 1.13 -6.92
C LYS A 78 7.34 0.42 -8.27
N ALA A 79 7.90 -0.79 -8.34
CA ALA A 79 7.93 -1.56 -9.58
C ALA A 79 6.56 -2.12 -9.95
N ILE A 80 5.75 -2.54 -8.97
CA ILE A 80 4.46 -3.20 -9.21
C ILE A 80 3.25 -2.26 -9.10
N MET A 81 3.30 -1.23 -8.25
CA MET A 81 2.17 -0.31 -8.05
C MET A 81 2.10 0.77 -9.13
N HIS A 82 0.89 1.14 -9.51
CA HIS A 82 0.69 2.29 -10.39
C HIS A 82 1.23 3.57 -9.71
N PRO A 83 2.02 4.40 -10.42
CA PRO A 83 2.66 5.59 -9.82
C PRO A 83 1.67 6.51 -9.09
N GLU A 84 0.46 6.62 -9.60
CA GLU A 84 -0.59 7.44 -8.99
C GLU A 84 -1.14 6.84 -7.69
N ASP A 85 -1.02 5.56 -7.45
CA ASP A 85 -1.58 4.89 -6.27
C ASP A 85 -0.53 4.74 -5.16
N PHE A 86 0.72 5.13 -5.42
CA PHE A 86 1.83 4.95 -4.47
C PHE A 86 1.63 5.72 -3.15
N ASP A 87 0.90 6.83 -3.18
CA ASP A 87 0.59 7.61 -1.98
C ASP A 87 -0.24 6.81 -0.96
N LEU A 88 -0.98 5.79 -1.39
CA LEU A 88 -1.74 4.91 -0.50
C LEU A 88 -0.83 4.21 0.52
N ALA A 89 0.40 3.82 0.14
CA ALA A 89 1.37 3.22 1.04
C ALA A 89 1.82 4.19 2.15
N VAL A 90 1.96 5.47 1.81
CA VAL A 90 2.30 6.54 2.76
C VAL A 90 1.13 6.84 3.69
N ILE A 91 -0.08 6.92 3.15
CA ILE A 91 -1.30 7.17 3.92
C ILE A 91 -1.58 6.03 4.90
N ALA A 92 -1.37 4.77 4.47
CA ALA A 92 -1.49 3.61 5.34
C ALA A 92 -0.51 3.69 6.52
N GLN A 93 0.75 4.01 6.26
CA GLN A 93 1.77 4.17 7.30
C GLN A 93 1.38 5.25 8.33
N GLN A 94 0.90 6.40 7.86
CA GLN A 94 0.44 7.49 8.74
C GLN A 94 -0.79 7.09 9.55
N SER A 95 -1.74 6.38 8.95
CA SER A 95 -2.93 5.88 9.63
C SER A 95 -2.57 4.98 10.82
N PHE A 96 -1.55 4.12 10.67
CA PHE A 96 -1.08 3.27 11.76
C PHE A 96 -0.34 4.04 12.85
N GLN A 97 0.35 5.14 12.51
CA GLN A 97 0.93 6.07 13.50
C GLN A 97 -0.16 6.80 14.30
N GLU A 98 -1.32 7.05 13.69
CA GLU A 98 -2.51 7.63 14.33
C GLU A 98 -3.35 6.59 15.10
N ASN A 99 -2.80 5.39 15.36
CA ASN A 99 -3.45 4.27 16.06
C ASN A 99 -4.71 3.71 15.35
N LYS A 100 -4.87 3.90 14.05
CA LYS A 100 -5.87 3.17 13.30
C LYS A 100 -5.43 1.71 13.16
N ASN A 101 -6.37 0.79 13.33
CA ASN A 101 -6.08 -0.65 13.33
C ASN A 101 -6.32 -1.29 11.96
N VAL A 102 -6.92 -0.59 11.01
CA VAL A 102 -7.20 -1.09 9.65
C VAL A 102 -7.06 0.06 8.67
N PHE A 103 -6.41 -0.21 7.57
CA PHE A 103 -6.38 0.65 6.39
C PHE A 103 -6.87 -0.15 5.19
N GLY A 104 -7.87 0.35 4.47
CA GLY A 104 -8.40 -0.26 3.25
C GLY A 104 -8.12 0.58 2.03
N GLY A 105 -7.94 -0.04 0.88
CA GLY A 105 -7.69 0.67 -0.35
C GLY A 105 -7.99 -0.14 -1.61
N VAL A 106 -8.16 0.61 -2.68
CA VAL A 106 -8.18 0.11 -4.05
C VAL A 106 -6.95 0.66 -4.73
N LEU A 107 -6.20 -0.18 -5.40
CA LEU A 107 -4.98 0.22 -6.12
C LEU A 107 -4.81 -0.58 -7.40
N ARG A 108 -4.00 -0.05 -8.30
CA ARG A 108 -3.60 -0.74 -9.53
C ARG A 108 -2.19 -1.30 -9.35
N PHE A 109 -2.02 -2.52 -9.78
CA PHE A 109 -0.70 -3.15 -9.83
C PHE A 109 -0.46 -3.78 -11.20
N ARG A 110 0.78 -4.10 -11.49
CA ARG A 110 1.17 -4.86 -12.68
C ARG A 110 2.11 -6.00 -12.33
N LYS A 111 1.99 -7.09 -13.06
CA LYS A 111 2.96 -8.18 -13.01
C LYS A 111 4.29 -7.73 -13.64
N ARG A 112 5.39 -8.30 -13.18
CA ARG A 112 6.73 -8.14 -13.77
C ARG A 112 6.66 -8.28 -15.30
N ASP A 113 7.38 -7.39 -15.99
CA ASP A 113 7.51 -7.39 -17.46
C ASP A 113 6.19 -7.27 -18.24
N THR A 114 5.13 -6.75 -17.61
CA THR A 114 3.85 -6.44 -18.27
C THR A 114 3.53 -4.95 -18.18
N GLU A 115 2.78 -4.45 -19.16
CA GLU A 115 2.25 -3.07 -19.14
C GLU A 115 0.79 -3.01 -18.69
N HIS A 116 0.14 -4.16 -18.56
CA HIS A 116 -1.26 -4.24 -18.18
C HIS A 116 -1.44 -4.01 -16.67
N TRP A 117 -2.32 -3.10 -16.32
CA TRP A 117 -2.67 -2.78 -14.94
C TRP A 117 -3.88 -3.60 -14.48
N CYS A 118 -3.70 -4.31 -13.37
CA CYS A 118 -4.73 -5.08 -12.68
C CYS A 118 -5.26 -4.30 -11.48
N TRP A 119 -6.49 -4.57 -11.09
CA TRP A 119 -7.15 -3.90 -9.98
C TRP A 119 -7.10 -4.74 -8.71
N LEU A 120 -6.57 -4.17 -7.64
CA LEU A 120 -6.56 -4.77 -6.33
C LEU A 120 -7.47 -4.03 -5.36
N VAL A 121 -8.20 -4.78 -4.56
CA VAL A 121 -8.86 -4.27 -3.36
C VAL A 121 -8.35 -5.04 -2.15
N GLY A 122 -8.08 -4.35 -1.06
CA GLY A 122 -7.58 -5.05 0.12
C GLY A 122 -7.45 -4.20 1.36
N LEU A 123 -6.96 -4.86 2.38
CA LEU A 123 -6.79 -4.33 3.72
C LEU A 123 -5.35 -4.53 4.19
N ALA A 124 -4.88 -3.57 4.98
CA ALA A 124 -3.64 -3.65 5.74
C ALA A 124 -3.92 -3.42 7.22
N MET A 125 -3.28 -4.17 8.09
CA MET A 125 -3.47 -4.10 9.54
C MET A 125 -2.12 -4.22 10.26
N PRO A 126 -1.95 -3.58 11.44
CA PRO A 126 -0.83 -3.86 12.32
C PRO A 126 -0.75 -5.35 12.66
N PHE A 127 0.42 -5.96 12.43
CA PHE A 127 0.65 -7.38 12.73
C PHE A 127 1.47 -7.55 14.01
N THR A 128 2.61 -6.86 14.09
CA THR A 128 3.43 -6.83 15.31
C THR A 128 3.71 -5.40 15.73
N ARG A 129 4.00 -5.23 17.02
CA ARG A 129 4.44 -3.95 17.59
C ARG A 129 5.77 -4.15 18.29
N ASP A 130 6.58 -3.09 18.33
CA ASP A 130 7.81 -3.07 19.11
C ASP A 130 7.53 -2.82 20.61
N GLU A 131 8.59 -2.80 21.43
CA GLU A 131 8.51 -2.57 22.88
C GLU A 131 7.90 -1.21 23.25
N SER A 132 7.96 -0.24 22.36
CA SER A 132 7.37 1.11 22.54
C SER A 132 5.90 1.17 22.15
N GLY A 133 5.33 0.06 21.60
CA GLY A 133 3.97 -0.01 21.08
C GLY A 133 3.81 0.49 19.65
N LYS A 134 4.90 0.94 18.98
CA LYS A 134 4.89 1.35 17.59
C LYS A 134 4.71 0.13 16.67
N VAL A 135 3.93 0.31 15.59
CA VAL A 135 3.72 -0.76 14.60
C VAL A 135 5.03 -1.09 13.89
N LYS A 136 5.51 -2.32 14.09
CA LYS A 136 6.74 -2.86 13.49
C LYS A 136 6.44 -3.51 12.15
N ASP A 137 5.54 -4.49 12.13
CA ASP A 137 5.14 -5.19 10.92
C ASP A 137 3.65 -5.00 10.64
N VAL A 138 3.30 -5.02 9.37
CA VAL A 138 1.94 -4.90 8.85
C VAL A 138 1.61 -6.16 8.08
N ILE A 139 0.41 -6.70 8.26
CA ILE A 139 -0.15 -7.78 7.44
C ILE A 139 -1.11 -7.18 6.42
N CYS A 140 -1.01 -7.64 5.19
CA CYS A 140 -1.80 -7.19 4.05
C CYS A 140 -2.50 -8.37 3.38
N ALA A 141 -3.75 -8.13 2.95
CA ALA A 141 -4.53 -9.05 2.15
C ALA A 141 -5.18 -8.28 0.98
N PHE A 142 -4.85 -8.66 -0.26
CA PHE A 142 -5.36 -8.03 -1.48
C PHE A 142 -5.93 -9.06 -2.45
N LEU A 143 -7.14 -8.79 -2.94
CA LEU A 143 -7.82 -9.56 -3.97
C LEU A 143 -7.64 -8.88 -5.33
N ASP A 144 -7.34 -9.67 -6.37
CA ASP A 144 -7.38 -9.20 -7.75
C ASP A 144 -8.84 -9.24 -8.25
N LEU A 145 -9.36 -8.07 -8.55
CA LEU A 145 -10.73 -7.89 -9.07
C LEU A 145 -10.77 -7.60 -10.57
N THR A 146 -9.65 -7.70 -11.28
CA THR A 146 -9.56 -7.34 -12.70
C THR A 146 -10.61 -8.07 -13.53
N MET A 147 -10.70 -9.38 -13.38
CA MET A 147 -11.70 -10.20 -14.08
C MET A 147 -13.14 -9.81 -13.74
N ALA A 148 -13.40 -9.52 -12.45
CA ALA A 148 -14.73 -9.11 -12.00
C ALA A 148 -15.11 -7.72 -12.54
N MET A 149 -14.15 -6.83 -12.70
CA MET A 149 -14.37 -5.49 -13.26
C MET A 149 -14.58 -5.53 -14.78
N ASP A 150 -13.88 -6.41 -15.49
CA ASP A 150 -14.01 -6.58 -16.94
C ASP A 150 -15.37 -7.16 -17.32
N THR A 151 -16.00 -7.91 -16.42
CA THR A 151 -17.30 -8.56 -16.64
C THR A 151 -18.48 -7.81 -16.00
N ASN A 152 -18.24 -6.81 -15.18
CA ASN A 152 -19.28 -6.10 -14.43
C ASN A 152 -19.05 -4.58 -14.43
N ASP A 153 -19.74 -3.86 -15.30
CA ASP A 153 -19.65 -2.40 -15.45
C ASP A 153 -20.00 -1.65 -14.16
N GLN A 154 -20.91 -2.17 -13.35
CA GLN A 154 -21.30 -1.53 -12.07
C GLN A 154 -20.16 -1.60 -11.05
N LEU A 155 -19.45 -2.73 -10.99
CA LEU A 155 -18.29 -2.85 -10.10
C LEU A 155 -17.15 -1.94 -10.57
N ALA A 156 -16.88 -1.89 -11.87
CA ALA A 156 -15.88 -0.99 -12.45
C ALA A 156 -16.19 0.48 -12.13
N GLU A 157 -17.45 0.89 -12.27
CA GLU A 157 -17.86 2.26 -11.95
C GLU A 157 -17.76 2.56 -10.43
N ALA A 158 -18.17 1.62 -9.58
CA ALA A 158 -18.02 1.76 -8.13
C ALA A 158 -16.55 1.92 -7.70
N MET A 159 -15.64 1.17 -8.31
CA MET A 159 -14.20 1.29 -8.05
C MET A 159 -13.62 2.62 -8.52
N ARG A 160 -14.02 3.11 -9.70
CA ARG A 160 -13.64 4.45 -10.18
C ARG A 160 -14.14 5.54 -9.24
N GLU A 161 -15.37 5.40 -8.73
CA GLU A 161 -15.96 6.34 -7.77
C GLU A 161 -15.18 6.36 -6.44
N VAL A 162 -14.73 5.21 -5.92
CA VAL A 162 -13.89 5.14 -4.71
C VAL A 162 -12.58 5.91 -4.92
N LEU A 163 -11.93 5.73 -6.07
CA LEU A 163 -10.70 6.48 -6.40
C LEU A 163 -10.99 7.98 -6.55
N ARG A 164 -12.11 8.35 -7.17
CA ARG A 164 -12.50 9.74 -7.31
C ARG A 164 -12.72 10.41 -5.96
N ARG A 165 -13.46 9.78 -5.05
CA ARG A 165 -13.68 10.31 -3.68
C ARG A 165 -12.39 10.49 -2.91
N HIS A 166 -11.47 9.55 -3.01
CA HIS A 166 -10.15 9.69 -2.39
C HIS A 166 -9.40 10.92 -2.91
N ASN A 167 -9.50 11.21 -4.20
CA ASN A 167 -8.93 12.41 -4.81
C ASN A 167 -9.67 13.69 -4.37
N ASP A 168 -11.00 13.65 -4.26
CA ASP A 168 -11.82 14.78 -3.79
C ASP A 168 -11.48 15.16 -2.34
N ASP A 169 -11.21 14.19 -1.47
CA ASP A 169 -10.77 14.44 -0.09
C ASP A 169 -9.41 15.15 -0.01
N LEU A 170 -8.50 14.88 -0.94
CA LEU A 170 -7.24 15.62 -1.05
C LEU A 170 -7.49 17.09 -1.43
N LEU A 171 -8.39 17.33 -2.38
CA LEU A 171 -8.74 18.68 -2.83
C LEU A 171 -9.60 19.46 -1.82
N ALA A 172 -10.35 18.76 -0.96
CA ALA A 172 -11.12 19.39 0.12
C ALA A 172 -10.23 20.14 1.13
N LYS A 173 -8.93 19.80 1.21
CA LYS A 173 -7.95 20.50 2.05
C LYS A 173 -7.56 21.88 1.51
N LEU A 174 -7.85 22.16 0.25
CA LEU A 174 -7.53 23.45 -0.39
C LEU A 174 -8.68 24.44 -0.24
N THR A 175 -8.31 25.68 0.05
CA THR A 175 -9.25 26.82 -0.02
C THR A 175 -9.68 27.09 -1.46
N ALA A 176 -10.79 27.81 -1.65
CA ALA A 176 -11.25 28.21 -2.99
C ALA A 176 -10.12 28.91 -3.78
N ARG A 177 -9.38 29.81 -3.12
CA ARG A 177 -8.27 30.54 -3.73
C ARG A 177 -7.10 29.64 -4.14
N GLU A 178 -6.77 28.67 -3.31
CA GLU A 178 -5.73 27.68 -3.61
C GLU A 178 -6.14 26.79 -4.79
N LYS A 179 -7.42 26.43 -4.92
CA LYS A 179 -7.96 25.70 -6.07
C LYS A 179 -7.86 26.50 -7.38
N GLU A 180 -8.15 27.79 -7.36
CA GLU A 180 -7.99 28.67 -8.53
C GLU A 180 -6.53 28.74 -8.97
N ILE A 181 -5.60 28.96 -8.04
CA ILE A 181 -4.16 29.01 -8.32
C ILE A 181 -3.67 27.66 -8.86
N LEU A 182 -4.13 26.56 -8.27
CA LEU A 182 -3.78 25.21 -8.73
C LEU A 182 -4.23 25.00 -10.18
N LYS A 183 -5.46 25.37 -10.53
CA LYS A 183 -6.00 25.26 -11.89
C LYS A 183 -5.15 26.01 -12.91
N LEU A 184 -4.78 27.25 -12.62
CA LEU A 184 -3.93 28.03 -13.51
C LEU A 184 -2.52 27.46 -13.65
N ALA A 185 -1.97 26.93 -12.55
CA ALA A 185 -0.65 26.28 -12.56
C ALA A 185 -0.63 24.99 -13.40
N VAL A 186 -1.72 24.21 -13.39
CA VAL A 186 -1.89 23.00 -14.21
C VAL A 186 -1.96 23.34 -15.70
N ASN A 187 -2.56 24.50 -16.03
CA ASN A 187 -2.63 25.03 -17.39
C ASN A 187 -1.31 25.67 -17.85
N GLY A 188 -0.25 25.54 -17.05
CA GLY A 188 1.11 25.94 -17.43
C GLY A 188 1.48 27.39 -17.10
N LEU A 189 0.58 28.15 -16.47
CA LEU A 189 0.88 29.55 -16.13
C LEU A 189 1.97 29.63 -15.05
N ASN A 190 2.91 30.54 -15.24
CA ASN A 190 3.93 30.85 -14.25
C ASN A 190 3.40 31.81 -13.15
N ASN A 191 4.19 32.04 -12.10
CA ASN A 191 3.74 32.84 -10.96
C ASN A 191 3.37 34.30 -11.32
N LYS A 192 4.00 34.87 -12.33
CA LYS A 192 3.71 36.26 -12.80
C LYS A 192 2.36 36.27 -13.51
N GLU A 193 2.14 35.37 -14.44
CA GLU A 193 0.89 35.23 -15.19
C GLU A 193 -0.31 34.93 -14.28
N ILE A 194 -0.13 34.06 -13.27
CA ILE A 194 -1.16 33.78 -12.26
C ILE A 194 -1.46 35.03 -11.43
N ALA A 195 -0.42 35.79 -11.05
CA ALA A 195 -0.57 37.02 -10.28
C ALA A 195 -1.37 38.09 -11.08
N GLU A 196 -1.05 38.25 -12.35
CA GLU A 196 -1.78 39.16 -13.27
C GLU A 196 -3.24 38.68 -13.44
N THR A 197 -3.47 37.40 -13.73
CA THR A 197 -4.80 36.82 -13.93
C THR A 197 -5.71 36.97 -12.71
N LEU A 198 -5.15 36.81 -11.52
CA LEU A 198 -5.90 36.84 -10.28
C LEU A 198 -5.85 38.17 -9.52
N ASN A 199 -5.21 39.18 -10.11
CA ASN A 199 -4.98 40.48 -9.49
C ASN A 199 -4.32 40.40 -8.10
N LEU A 200 -3.25 39.61 -8.00
CA LEU A 200 -2.45 39.39 -6.80
C LEU A 200 -1.02 39.83 -6.99
N SER A 201 -0.27 39.93 -5.86
CA SER A 201 1.19 40.04 -5.94
C SER A 201 1.81 38.70 -6.29
N ARG A 202 2.95 38.70 -7.00
CA ARG A 202 3.73 37.49 -7.27
C ARG A 202 4.09 36.75 -5.97
N HIS A 203 4.45 37.49 -4.92
CA HIS A 203 4.76 36.93 -3.62
C HIS A 203 3.56 36.20 -2.98
N THR A 204 2.35 36.74 -3.13
CA THR A 204 1.12 36.12 -2.65
C THR A 204 0.88 34.77 -3.37
N VAL A 205 1.07 34.71 -4.69
CA VAL A 205 0.97 33.47 -5.47
C VAL A 205 2.01 32.44 -5.01
N GLU A 206 3.25 32.85 -4.78
CA GLU A 206 4.32 31.97 -4.28
C GLU A 206 3.97 31.38 -2.89
N THR A 207 3.40 32.19 -2.01
CA THR A 207 2.93 31.75 -0.69
C THR A 207 1.80 30.72 -0.81
N HIS A 208 0.78 30.97 -1.66
CA HIS A 208 -0.29 29.99 -1.89
C HIS A 208 0.25 28.71 -2.49
N ARG A 209 1.14 28.74 -3.47
CA ARG A 209 1.76 27.54 -4.05
C ARG A 209 2.57 26.74 -3.02
N LYS A 210 3.24 27.42 -2.10
CA LYS A 210 3.91 26.75 -0.96
C LYS A 210 2.89 26.04 -0.08
N ASN A 211 1.81 26.72 0.28
CA ASN A 211 0.75 26.14 1.13
C ASN A 211 0.04 24.97 0.44
N ILE A 212 -0.26 25.09 -0.86
CA ILE A 212 -0.82 23.99 -1.66
C ILE A 212 0.09 22.76 -1.59
N ARG A 213 1.41 22.93 -1.82
CA ARG A 213 2.37 21.82 -1.75
C ARG A 213 2.40 21.17 -0.36
N LEU A 214 2.37 21.97 0.69
CA LEU A 214 2.33 21.47 2.08
C LEU A 214 1.05 20.68 2.36
N LYS A 215 -0.12 21.21 1.95
CA LYS A 215 -1.43 20.55 2.15
C LYS A 215 -1.57 19.27 1.35
N LEU A 216 -1.08 19.24 0.12
CA LEU A 216 -1.10 18.09 -0.77
C LEU A 216 0.12 17.17 -0.61
N LYS A 217 1.06 17.53 0.28
CA LYS A 217 2.28 16.76 0.59
C LYS A 217 3.16 16.47 -0.63
N VAL A 218 3.22 17.38 -1.60
CA VAL A 218 4.07 17.29 -2.79
C VAL A 218 5.33 18.15 -2.63
N ARG A 219 6.45 17.69 -3.18
CA ARG A 219 7.78 18.31 -2.97
C ARG A 219 8.06 19.46 -3.93
N ASN A 220 7.56 19.37 -5.15
CA ASN A 220 7.86 20.32 -6.22
C ASN A 220 6.63 20.59 -7.11
N THR A 221 6.81 21.53 -8.05
CA THR A 221 5.74 21.93 -8.98
C THR A 221 5.37 20.82 -9.96
N THR A 222 6.32 19.99 -10.37
CA THR A 222 6.06 18.89 -11.31
C THR A 222 5.14 17.84 -10.66
N GLU A 223 5.43 17.46 -9.43
CA GLU A 223 4.56 16.57 -8.63
C GLU A 223 3.18 17.19 -8.39
N LEU A 224 3.14 18.51 -8.12
CA LEU A 224 1.89 19.22 -7.93
C LEU A 224 1.00 19.19 -9.17
N VAL A 225 1.58 19.47 -10.35
CA VAL A 225 0.86 19.43 -11.63
C VAL A 225 0.42 18.02 -11.99
N ALA A 226 1.28 17.02 -11.76
CA ALA A 226 0.93 15.62 -11.97
C ALA A 226 -0.25 15.18 -11.08
N LEU A 227 -0.20 15.51 -9.79
CA LEU A 227 -1.29 15.23 -8.86
C LEU A 227 -2.59 15.94 -9.27
N ALA A 228 -2.52 17.22 -9.63
CA ALA A 228 -3.69 18.00 -9.98
C ALA A 228 -4.37 17.49 -11.27
N ARG A 229 -3.60 17.07 -12.28
CA ARG A 229 -4.15 16.41 -13.48
C ARG A 229 -4.84 15.09 -13.15
N LYS A 230 -4.25 14.31 -12.25
CA LYS A 230 -4.81 13.06 -11.73
C LYS A 230 -6.19 13.27 -11.10
N VAL A 231 -6.37 14.34 -10.34
CA VAL A 231 -7.64 14.66 -9.65
C VAL A 231 -8.63 15.46 -10.52
N GLY A 232 -8.41 15.53 -11.84
CA GLY A 232 -9.36 16.08 -12.80
C GLY A 232 -9.25 17.59 -13.06
N TYR A 233 -8.17 18.24 -12.63
CA TYR A 233 -7.85 19.60 -13.06
C TYR A 233 -7.21 19.55 -14.46
N GLN A 234 -8.00 19.82 -15.48
CA GLN A 234 -7.57 20.07 -16.86
C GLN A 234 -7.70 21.54 -17.18
#